data_ef185a7e83dd565206ecaad59990c6fe
#
_entry.id   ef185a7e83dd565206ecaad59990c6fe
#
_cell.length_a   1.000
_cell.length_b   1.000
_cell.length_c   1.000
_cell.angle_alpha   90.00
_cell.angle_beta   90.00
_cell.angle_gamma   90.00
#
_symmetry.space_group_name_H-M   'P 1'
#
loop_
_entity.id
_entity.type
_entity.pdbx_description
1 polymer ?
#
loop_
_entity_poly.entity_id
_entity_poly.type
_entity_poly.pdbx_seq_one_letter_code
_entity_poly.pdbx_strand_id
1 'polypeptide(L)'
;MPTFTATPVDDPAARDLLAEYFAMRVSTFPGHTYTTVFPDRPVFEPPAGVFVVVTDDATEDTEAHPVGCGGIRRVDEGPLGVRYEVKHLYLRPETRGRGWGRLLMEDLEQRAISLGARELVLDTHHTLEAAGRLYETAGFTAIDPYNDNPNATRWYGKPLAGG
;
A
#
# COMPACT_ATOMS: atom_id res chain seq x y z
N MET A 1 -0.57 12.06 15.75
CA MET A 1 0.45 11.06 15.33
C MET A 1 -0.24 9.83 14.78
N PRO A 2 0.23 9.29 13.68
CA PRO A 2 -0.36 8.06 13.15
C PRO A 2 0.16 6.83 13.89
N THR A 3 -0.71 5.85 14.06
CA THR A 3 -0.36 4.50 14.53
C THR A 3 -0.64 3.51 13.41
N PHE A 4 0.28 2.57 13.19
CA PHE A 4 0.19 1.56 12.12
C PHE A 4 -0.04 0.19 12.75
N THR A 5 -1.21 -0.38 12.52
CA THR A 5 -1.63 -1.63 13.17
C THR A 5 -1.91 -2.72 12.15
N ALA A 6 -1.23 -3.86 12.29
CA ALA A 6 -1.54 -5.04 11.48
C ALA A 6 -2.98 -5.47 11.77
N THR A 7 -3.80 -5.58 10.73
CA THR A 7 -5.24 -5.76 10.83
C THR A 7 -5.71 -6.73 9.76
N PRO A 8 -6.58 -7.71 10.06
CA PRO A 8 -7.16 -8.54 9.01
C PRO A 8 -7.92 -7.71 7.99
N VAL A 9 -7.83 -8.07 6.71
CA VAL A 9 -8.50 -7.32 5.63
C VAL A 9 -10.03 -7.34 5.74
N ASP A 10 -10.59 -8.32 6.43
CA ASP A 10 -12.03 -8.45 6.66
C ASP A 10 -12.51 -7.77 7.95
N ASP A 11 -11.60 -7.15 8.70
CA ASP A 11 -11.98 -6.29 9.83
C ASP A 11 -12.83 -5.11 9.34
N PRO A 12 -13.88 -4.69 10.08
CA PRO A 12 -14.77 -3.61 9.62
C PRO A 12 -14.05 -2.31 9.23
N ALA A 13 -13.07 -1.87 10.00
CA ALA A 13 -12.30 -0.65 9.68
C ALA A 13 -11.49 -0.83 8.40
N ALA A 14 -10.86 -2.00 8.21
CA ALA A 14 -10.11 -2.31 7.00
C ALA A 14 -11.03 -2.35 5.77
N ARG A 15 -12.19 -2.98 5.89
CA ARG A 15 -13.17 -3.05 4.79
C ARG A 15 -13.69 -1.69 4.39
N ASP A 16 -13.96 -0.81 5.35
CA ASP A 16 -14.44 0.55 5.08
C ASP A 16 -13.39 1.36 4.31
N LEU A 17 -12.14 1.28 4.74
CA LEU A 17 -11.04 1.96 4.07
C LEU A 17 -10.76 1.40 2.68
N LEU A 18 -10.83 0.08 2.50
CA LEU A 18 -10.71 -0.55 1.19
C LEU A 18 -11.85 -0.12 0.26
N ALA A 19 -13.08 -0.04 0.75
CA ALA A 19 -14.21 0.44 -0.02
C ALA A 19 -14.00 1.89 -0.49
N GLU A 20 -13.49 2.76 0.37
CA GLU A 20 -13.13 4.14 0.02
C GLU A 20 -12.03 4.17 -1.05
N TYR A 21 -11.00 3.37 -0.87
CA TYR A 21 -9.91 3.25 -1.84
C TYR A 21 -10.43 2.84 -3.22
N PHE A 22 -11.24 1.78 -3.29
CA PHE A 22 -11.78 1.31 -4.56
C PHE A 22 -12.73 2.32 -5.19
N ALA A 23 -13.56 3.01 -4.40
CA ALA A 23 -14.44 4.06 -4.91
C ALA A 23 -13.61 5.20 -5.55
N MET A 24 -12.54 5.60 -4.92
CA MET A 24 -11.61 6.59 -5.46
C MET A 24 -10.98 6.10 -6.77
N ARG A 25 -10.51 4.83 -6.81
CA ARG A 25 -9.91 4.27 -8.01
C ARG A 25 -10.89 4.20 -9.17
N VAL A 26 -12.11 3.77 -8.91
CA VAL A 26 -13.18 3.73 -9.94
C VAL A 26 -13.46 5.14 -10.47
N SER A 27 -13.59 6.14 -9.60
CA SER A 27 -13.91 7.51 -10.01
C SER A 27 -12.79 8.21 -10.77
N THR A 28 -11.54 7.86 -10.49
CA THR A 28 -10.36 8.51 -11.10
C THR A 28 -9.75 7.73 -12.25
N PHE A 29 -10.16 6.49 -12.47
CA PHE A 29 -9.61 5.67 -13.53
C PHE A 29 -10.19 6.09 -14.89
N PRO A 30 -9.36 6.29 -15.91
CA PRO A 30 -9.83 6.71 -17.24
C PRO A 30 -10.85 5.73 -17.81
N GLY A 31 -11.99 6.26 -18.30
CA GLY A 31 -13.06 5.45 -18.89
C GLY A 31 -13.87 4.65 -17.88
N HIS A 32 -13.64 4.83 -16.58
CA HIS A 32 -14.34 4.11 -15.50
C HIS A 32 -14.29 2.59 -15.64
N THR A 33 -13.15 2.07 -16.16
CA THR A 33 -12.97 0.63 -16.43
C THR A 33 -12.17 -0.09 -15.36
N TYR A 34 -11.99 0.52 -14.19
CA TYR A 34 -11.24 -0.08 -13.08
C TYR A 34 -11.94 -1.34 -12.55
N THR A 35 -11.20 -2.44 -12.51
CA THR A 35 -11.71 -3.69 -11.96
C THR A 35 -11.42 -3.77 -10.47
N THR A 36 -12.48 -3.81 -9.67
CA THR A 36 -12.38 -3.91 -8.21
C THR A 36 -12.33 -5.37 -7.80
N VAL A 37 -11.30 -5.76 -7.04
CA VAL A 37 -11.18 -7.08 -6.42
C VAL A 37 -10.80 -6.89 -4.96
N PHE A 38 -11.72 -7.23 -4.04
CA PHE A 38 -11.41 -7.23 -2.62
C PHE A 38 -10.40 -8.33 -2.29
N PRO A 39 -9.37 -8.02 -1.50
CA PRO A 39 -8.35 -9.01 -1.16
C PRO A 39 -8.87 -10.10 -0.23
N ASP A 40 -8.36 -11.32 -0.43
CA ASP A 40 -8.63 -12.45 0.47
C ASP A 40 -7.73 -12.37 1.70
N ARG A 41 -8.30 -12.73 2.85
CA ARG A 41 -7.61 -12.67 4.14
C ARG A 41 -6.24 -13.36 4.16
N PRO A 42 -6.08 -14.63 3.69
CA PRO A 42 -4.80 -15.32 3.79
C PRO A 42 -3.65 -14.63 3.04
N VAL A 43 -3.95 -13.89 1.98
CA VAL A 43 -2.94 -13.20 1.16
C VAL A 43 -2.23 -12.12 1.96
N PHE A 44 -2.93 -11.48 2.90
CA PHE A 44 -2.42 -10.39 3.71
C PHE A 44 -2.20 -10.77 5.17
N GLU A 45 -1.89 -12.05 5.43
CA GLU A 45 -1.48 -12.55 6.75
C GLU A 45 -0.07 -13.13 6.66
N PRO A 46 0.76 -12.93 7.72
CA PRO A 46 2.11 -13.50 7.73
C PRO A 46 2.11 -15.03 7.58
N PRO A 47 3.07 -15.60 6.84
CA PRO A 47 4.17 -14.95 6.11
C PRO A 47 3.82 -14.47 4.70
N ALA A 48 2.59 -14.72 4.24
CA ALA A 48 2.19 -14.36 2.88
C ALA A 48 2.09 -12.84 2.68
N GLY A 49 1.76 -12.10 3.71
CA GLY A 49 1.67 -10.65 3.65
C GLY A 49 1.25 -10.04 4.97
N VAL A 50 0.98 -8.75 4.97
CA VAL A 50 0.45 -7.99 6.10
C VAL A 50 -0.46 -6.90 5.56
N PHE A 51 -1.59 -6.67 6.21
CA PHE A 51 -2.43 -5.51 5.96
C PHE A 51 -2.38 -4.58 7.17
N VAL A 52 -2.24 -3.29 6.93
CA VAL A 52 -2.06 -2.29 7.98
C VAL A 52 -3.17 -1.26 7.89
N VAL A 53 -3.77 -0.94 9.02
CA VAL A 53 -4.68 0.20 9.18
C VAL A 53 -3.92 1.33 9.86
N VAL A 54 -4.02 2.53 9.31
CA VAL A 54 -3.46 3.75 9.85
C VAL A 54 -4.54 4.42 10.70
N THR A 55 -4.21 4.71 11.95
CA THR A 55 -5.12 5.37 12.89
C THR A 55 -4.53 6.72 13.26
N ASP A 56 -5.35 7.76 13.19
CA ASP A 56 -5.01 9.04 13.80
C ASP A 56 -5.27 8.94 15.29
N ASP A 57 -4.24 9.13 16.09
CA ASP A 57 -4.31 8.91 17.54
C ASP A 57 -5.26 9.93 18.20
N ALA A 58 -5.81 9.52 19.34
CA ALA A 58 -6.67 10.38 20.13
C ALA A 58 -5.94 11.67 20.56
N THR A 59 -6.68 12.77 20.59
CA THR A 59 -6.25 14.05 21.12
C THR A 59 -7.20 14.47 22.24
N GLU A 60 -7.01 15.66 22.82
CA GLU A 60 -7.94 16.19 23.82
C GLU A 60 -9.35 16.41 23.24
N ASP A 61 -9.43 16.69 21.92
CA ASP A 61 -10.69 17.05 21.25
C ASP A 61 -11.27 15.96 20.37
N THR A 62 -10.49 14.90 20.06
CA THR A 62 -10.92 13.86 19.12
C THR A 62 -10.52 12.46 19.61
N GLU A 63 -11.40 11.49 19.34
CA GLU A 63 -11.08 10.08 19.56
C GLU A 63 -10.16 9.55 18.44
N ALA A 64 -9.39 8.52 18.75
CA ALA A 64 -8.62 7.80 17.75
C ALA A 64 -9.55 7.21 16.67
N HIS A 65 -9.18 7.36 15.41
CA HIS A 65 -10.01 6.89 14.31
C HIS A 65 -9.17 6.45 13.10
N PRO A 66 -9.65 5.47 12.33
CA PRO A 66 -8.95 5.02 11.12
C PRO A 66 -8.94 6.10 10.04
N VAL A 67 -7.79 6.27 9.38
CA VAL A 67 -7.62 7.29 8.33
C VAL A 67 -6.94 6.77 7.08
N GLY A 68 -6.45 5.54 7.09
CA GLY A 68 -5.77 4.99 5.92
C GLY A 68 -5.42 3.53 6.06
N CYS A 69 -4.88 2.97 4.99
CA CYS A 69 -4.48 1.57 4.95
C CYS A 69 -3.39 1.35 3.91
N GLY A 70 -2.79 0.18 3.97
CA GLY A 70 -1.88 -0.32 2.98
C GLY A 70 -1.50 -1.75 3.30
N GLY A 71 -1.09 -2.49 2.29
CA GLY A 71 -0.69 -3.88 2.49
C GLY A 71 0.54 -4.25 1.68
N ILE A 72 1.16 -5.33 2.09
CA ILE A 72 2.20 -6.02 1.33
C ILE A 72 1.81 -7.47 1.18
N ARG A 73 2.11 -8.05 0.02
CA ARG A 73 1.90 -9.47 -0.25
C ARG A 73 3.09 -10.05 -1.01
N ARG A 74 3.42 -11.29 -0.70
CA ARG A 74 4.47 -11.98 -1.40
C ARG A 74 4.06 -12.23 -2.85
N VAL A 75 5.00 -11.96 -3.76
CA VAL A 75 4.87 -12.26 -5.19
C VAL A 75 6.04 -13.12 -5.62
N ASP A 76 6.09 -13.53 -6.89
CA ASP A 76 7.18 -14.34 -7.41
C ASP A 76 8.53 -13.67 -7.16
N GLU A 77 9.54 -14.47 -6.88
CA GLU A 77 10.90 -13.97 -6.69
C GLU A 77 11.41 -13.27 -7.95
N GLY A 78 12.16 -12.21 -7.73
CA GLY A 78 12.79 -11.44 -8.79
C GLY A 78 14.30 -11.60 -8.78
N PRO A 79 15.02 -10.77 -9.56
CA PRO A 79 16.48 -10.85 -9.66
C PRO A 79 17.22 -10.72 -8.33
N LEU A 80 16.61 -10.01 -7.36
CA LEU A 80 17.22 -9.79 -6.04
C LEU A 80 16.79 -10.83 -5.00
N GLY A 81 15.84 -11.70 -5.31
CA GLY A 81 15.32 -12.73 -4.41
C GLY A 81 13.86 -12.48 -4.04
N VAL A 82 13.51 -12.73 -2.78
CA VAL A 82 12.14 -12.60 -2.27
C VAL A 82 11.61 -11.19 -2.46
N ARG A 83 10.42 -11.08 -3.06
CA ARG A 83 9.73 -9.81 -3.30
C ARG A 83 8.39 -9.78 -2.61
N TYR A 84 8.07 -8.61 -2.06
CA TYR A 84 6.71 -8.29 -1.62
C TYR A 84 6.20 -7.10 -2.42
N GLU A 85 4.92 -7.11 -2.72
CA GLU A 85 4.25 -6.05 -3.49
C GLU A 85 3.41 -5.19 -2.56
N VAL A 86 3.58 -3.86 -2.67
CA VAL A 86 2.72 -2.90 -1.97
C VAL A 86 1.39 -2.80 -2.70
N LYS A 87 0.30 -2.92 -1.97
CA LYS A 87 -1.07 -2.87 -2.50
C LYS A 87 -1.98 -2.01 -1.62
N HIS A 88 -3.00 -1.44 -2.24
CA HIS A 88 -4.11 -0.78 -1.55
C HIS A 88 -3.67 0.39 -0.63
N LEU A 89 -2.61 1.09 -1.04
CA LEU A 89 -2.11 2.25 -0.29
C LEU A 89 -3.11 3.39 -0.41
N TYR A 90 -3.69 3.79 0.73
CA TYR A 90 -4.72 4.82 0.76
C TYR A 90 -4.65 5.62 2.06
N LEU A 91 -4.77 6.93 1.93
CA LEU A 91 -4.91 7.85 3.05
C LEU A 91 -6.08 8.80 2.76
N ARG A 92 -6.95 8.99 3.75
CA ARG A 92 -8.05 9.93 3.62
C ARG A 92 -7.55 11.35 3.36
N PRO A 93 -8.30 12.16 2.59
CA PRO A 93 -7.85 13.51 2.21
C PRO A 93 -7.43 14.42 3.37
N GLU A 94 -8.06 14.27 4.54
CA GLU A 94 -7.74 15.09 5.71
C GLU A 94 -6.32 14.85 6.26
N THR A 95 -5.67 13.76 5.87
CA THR A 95 -4.29 13.47 6.29
C THR A 95 -3.24 14.11 5.40
N ARG A 96 -3.62 14.70 4.29
CA ARG A 96 -2.69 15.25 3.30
C ARG A 96 -1.82 16.35 3.90
N GLY A 97 -0.57 16.44 3.44
CA GLY A 97 0.37 17.45 3.89
C GLY A 97 1.03 17.17 5.23
N ARG A 98 0.78 16.00 5.83
CA ARG A 98 1.36 15.60 7.13
C ARG A 98 2.55 14.65 7.00
N GLY A 99 2.88 14.20 5.79
CA GLY A 99 3.96 13.23 5.56
C GLY A 99 3.60 11.79 5.94
N TRP A 100 2.33 11.48 6.13
CA TRP A 100 1.89 10.17 6.60
C TRP A 100 1.99 9.07 5.55
N GLY A 101 1.92 9.44 4.27
CA GLY A 101 2.16 8.49 3.17
C GLY A 101 3.58 7.92 3.23
N ARG A 102 4.55 8.78 3.48
CA ARG A 102 5.95 8.36 3.66
C ARG A 102 6.12 7.46 4.88
N LEU A 103 5.52 7.83 6.00
CA LEU A 103 5.58 7.03 7.23
C LEU A 103 4.94 5.65 7.04
N LEU A 104 3.80 5.60 6.35
CA LEU A 104 3.15 4.33 6.01
C LEU A 104 4.05 3.47 5.12
N MET A 105 4.67 4.07 4.12
CA MET A 105 5.59 3.33 3.24
C MET A 105 6.80 2.78 4.02
N GLU A 106 7.36 3.57 4.92
CA GLU A 106 8.45 3.13 5.78
C GLU A 106 8.03 1.96 6.69
N ASP A 107 6.84 2.02 7.26
CA ASP A 107 6.30 0.94 8.08
C ASP A 107 6.14 -0.36 7.28
N LEU A 108 5.56 -0.28 6.08
CA LEU A 108 5.40 -1.44 5.20
C LEU A 108 6.76 -2.02 4.78
N GLU A 109 7.73 -1.17 4.51
CA GLU A 109 9.09 -1.59 4.16
C GLU A 109 9.73 -2.38 5.31
N GLN A 110 9.62 -1.89 6.55
CA GLN A 110 10.15 -2.59 7.72
C GLN A 110 9.47 -3.94 7.94
N ARG A 111 8.16 -4.02 7.71
CA ARG A 111 7.42 -5.28 7.80
C ARG A 111 7.88 -6.26 6.71
N ALA A 112 8.10 -5.79 5.49
CA ALA A 112 8.62 -6.61 4.40
C ALA A 112 10.01 -7.16 4.72
N ILE A 113 10.90 -6.32 5.23
CA ILE A 113 12.25 -6.74 5.66
C ILE A 113 12.15 -7.84 6.73
N SER A 114 11.26 -7.68 7.70
CA SER A 114 11.04 -8.67 8.76
C SER A 114 10.55 -10.02 8.22
N LEU A 115 9.86 -10.01 7.09
CA LEU A 115 9.40 -11.23 6.41
C LEU A 115 10.43 -11.80 5.43
N GLY A 116 11.61 -11.22 5.33
CA GLY A 116 12.70 -11.71 4.49
C GLY A 116 12.75 -11.11 3.08
N ALA A 117 12.02 -10.03 2.83
CA ALA A 117 12.02 -9.39 1.52
C ALA A 117 13.39 -8.77 1.18
N ARG A 118 13.79 -8.94 -0.08
CA ARG A 118 15.00 -8.32 -0.65
C ARG A 118 14.63 -7.18 -1.59
N GLU A 119 13.38 -7.10 -1.97
CA GLU A 119 12.85 -6.04 -2.83
C GLU A 119 11.38 -5.79 -2.52
N LEU A 120 10.98 -4.52 -2.52
CA LEU A 120 9.58 -4.12 -2.62
C LEU A 120 9.30 -3.73 -4.06
N VAL A 121 8.15 -4.16 -4.56
CA VAL A 121 7.65 -3.76 -5.87
C VAL A 121 6.24 -3.21 -5.74
N LEU A 122 5.81 -2.45 -6.71
CA LEU A 122 4.42 -1.99 -6.81
C LEU A 122 4.10 -1.65 -8.26
N ASP A 123 2.82 -1.73 -8.56
CA ASP A 123 2.28 -1.20 -9.80
C ASP A 123 1.31 -0.05 -9.50
N THR A 124 1.18 0.87 -10.43
CA THR A 124 0.32 2.03 -10.27
C THR A 124 -0.12 2.56 -11.63
N HIS A 125 -1.05 3.51 -11.63
CA HIS A 125 -1.47 4.20 -12.84
C HIS A 125 -0.85 5.60 -12.90
N HIS A 126 -0.39 6.01 -14.09
CA HIS A 126 0.28 7.30 -14.26
C HIS A 126 -0.59 8.51 -13.90
N THR A 127 -1.92 8.35 -13.88
CA THR A 127 -2.84 9.42 -13.47
C THR A 127 -2.79 9.71 -11.98
N LEU A 128 -2.22 8.82 -11.17
CA LEU A 128 -2.03 9.02 -9.73
C LEU A 128 -0.70 9.74 -9.47
N GLU A 129 -0.63 11.02 -9.82
CA GLU A 129 0.61 11.80 -9.78
C GLU A 129 1.19 11.95 -8.37
N ALA A 130 0.33 12.19 -7.37
CA ALA A 130 0.78 12.32 -5.98
C ALA A 130 1.39 11.03 -5.45
N ALA A 131 0.80 9.89 -5.79
CA ALA A 131 1.34 8.58 -5.43
C ALA A 131 2.69 8.34 -6.12
N GLY A 132 2.79 8.67 -7.41
CA GLY A 132 4.05 8.55 -8.15
C GLY A 132 5.18 9.37 -7.52
N ARG A 133 4.91 10.59 -7.10
CA ARG A 133 5.89 11.43 -6.40
C ARG A 133 6.29 10.82 -5.07
N LEU A 134 5.34 10.26 -4.33
CA LEU A 134 5.62 9.56 -3.07
C LEU A 134 6.60 8.40 -3.29
N TYR A 135 6.35 7.57 -4.31
CA TYR A 135 7.21 6.41 -4.58
C TYR A 135 8.63 6.84 -4.96
N GLU A 136 8.77 7.82 -5.83
CA GLU A 136 10.08 8.35 -6.22
C GLU A 136 10.85 8.90 -5.01
N THR A 137 10.21 9.69 -4.15
CA THR A 137 10.84 10.24 -2.94
C THR A 137 11.14 9.16 -1.91
N ALA A 138 10.41 8.06 -1.91
CA ALA A 138 10.67 6.91 -1.03
C ALA A 138 11.80 6.00 -1.54
N GLY A 139 12.39 6.31 -2.69
CA GLY A 139 13.53 5.57 -3.24
C GLY A 139 13.17 4.48 -4.24
N PHE A 140 11.93 4.45 -4.71
CA PHE A 140 11.52 3.53 -5.78
C PHE A 140 11.98 4.05 -7.13
N THR A 141 12.35 3.12 -8.01
CA THR A 141 12.71 3.41 -9.40
C THR A 141 11.86 2.59 -10.36
N ALA A 142 11.70 3.07 -11.59
CA ALA A 142 10.95 2.36 -12.61
C ALA A 142 11.62 1.02 -12.93
N ILE A 143 10.80 -0.03 -13.05
CA ILE A 143 11.22 -1.37 -13.46
C ILE A 143 10.31 -1.88 -14.58
N ASP A 144 10.73 -2.98 -15.22
CA ASP A 144 9.88 -3.66 -16.18
C ASP A 144 8.65 -4.26 -15.49
N PRO A 145 7.51 -4.38 -16.19
CA PRO A 145 6.33 -5.01 -15.65
C PRO A 145 6.63 -6.44 -15.16
N TYR A 146 6.18 -6.75 -13.95
CA TYR A 146 6.29 -8.09 -13.37
C TYR A 146 4.93 -8.81 -13.34
N ASN A 147 3.88 -8.15 -13.82
CA ASN A 147 2.53 -8.71 -13.91
C ASN A 147 1.78 -8.10 -15.09
N ASP A 148 0.59 -8.61 -15.37
CA ASP A 148 -0.31 -8.16 -16.44
C ASP A 148 -1.50 -7.37 -15.88
N ASN A 149 -1.32 -6.62 -14.80
CA ASN A 149 -2.40 -5.88 -14.17
C ASN A 149 -2.99 -4.83 -15.14
N PRO A 150 -4.26 -4.97 -15.58
CA PRO A 150 -4.87 -4.04 -16.52
C PRO A 150 -5.10 -2.65 -15.93
N ASN A 151 -5.05 -2.53 -14.60
CA ASN A 151 -5.22 -1.25 -13.90
C ASN A 151 -3.91 -0.48 -13.74
N ALA A 152 -2.79 -1.04 -14.24
CA ALA A 152 -1.47 -0.42 -14.07
C ALA A 152 -0.91 0.06 -15.40
N THR A 153 -0.14 1.15 -15.34
CA THR A 153 0.64 1.67 -16.46
C THR A 153 2.10 1.94 -16.08
N ARG A 154 2.45 1.80 -14.80
CA ARG A 154 3.80 1.99 -14.29
C ARG A 154 4.12 0.95 -13.23
N TRP A 155 5.37 0.51 -13.22
CA TRP A 155 5.91 -0.47 -12.27
C TRP A 155 7.15 0.08 -11.62
N TYR A 156 7.26 -0.07 -10.31
CA TYR A 156 8.38 0.42 -9.50
C TYR A 156 8.93 -0.67 -8.61
N GLY A 157 10.23 -0.56 -8.34
CA GLY A 157 10.91 -1.44 -7.41
C GLY A 157 11.90 -0.68 -6.53
N LYS A 158 12.12 -1.21 -5.33
CA LYS A 158 13.11 -0.70 -4.39
C LYS A 158 13.88 -1.86 -3.78
N PRO A 159 15.21 -1.93 -4.00
CA PRO A 159 16.03 -2.90 -3.30
C PRO A 159 16.00 -2.64 -1.80
N LEU A 160 15.90 -3.71 -1.01
CA LEU A 160 15.93 -3.62 0.45
C LEU A 160 17.25 -4.12 0.98
N ALA A 161 17.82 -3.38 1.93
CA ALA A 161 18.97 -3.83 2.68
C ALA A 161 18.52 -4.94 3.63
N GLY A 162 18.40 -6.16 3.10
CA GLY A 162 18.04 -7.32 3.87
C GLY A 162 19.07 -7.61 4.94
N GLY A 163 18.61 -7.52 6.17
CA GLY A 163 19.43 -7.90 7.30
C GLY A 163 19.60 -9.40 7.41
#